data_20880279338664d8b3984419270f93b1
#
_entry.id   20880279338664d8b3984419270f93b1
#
_cell.length_a   1.000
_cell.length_b   1.000
_cell.length_c   1.000
_cell.angle_alpha   90.00
_cell.angle_beta   90.00
_cell.angle_gamma   90.00
#
_symmetry.space_group_name_H-M   'P 1'
#
loop_
_entity.id
_entity.type
_entity.pdbx_description
1 polymer ?
#
loop_
_entity_poly.entity_id
_entity_poly.type
_entity_poly.pdbx_seq_one_letter_code
_entity_poly.pdbx_strand_id
1 'polypeptide(L)'
;MKELIIKENEAGQRFDKYLAKVLKEAPKSFFYKMLRKKNITLNGKKATGNEKLLEGDTVKFFLSDETFEKFAGNTQVPRAYCHLDVVYEDKDIIIINKPAGMLSQPADDGQPSLVEYVTGYLLKKGELTEEQLKTFRPSVCNRLDRNTSGLVCAGKSLAGLQFLSGIFHDRSLHKYYLCLVKGRLEKGEHIKGYLHKNKKTNKVTVSEKQFEDSLPIETGYRPLGSNGRVTLLEVELITGRTHQIRAHLGSIGHPLLGDAKYGDRDFNRAYTKFGVRNQLLHAYKLEIPQTGQTFLAKVPQLFVSILNEEHLEGSYYENLEISVGVCQDDHPGSGDRNCGQ
;
A
#
# COMPACT_ATOMS: atom_id res chain seq x y z
N MET A 1 -13.80 27.81 25.29
CA MET A 1 -12.37 27.89 24.86
C MET A 1 -11.76 26.48 24.92
N LYS A 2 -11.16 26.01 23.84
CA LYS A 2 -10.54 24.68 23.78
C LYS A 2 -9.04 24.82 23.53
N GLU A 3 -8.24 23.99 24.20
CA GLU A 3 -6.78 23.98 24.09
C GLU A 3 -6.35 22.57 23.73
N LEU A 4 -5.46 22.47 22.73
CA LEU A 4 -4.87 21.21 22.27
C LEU A 4 -3.35 21.34 22.30
N ILE A 5 -2.68 20.33 22.81
CA ILE A 5 -1.22 20.24 22.83
C ILE A 5 -0.80 19.30 21.71
N ILE A 6 0.13 19.77 20.88
CA ILE A 6 0.67 18.98 19.76
C ILE A 6 1.51 17.82 20.31
N LYS A 7 1.11 16.61 19.95
CA LYS A 7 1.80 15.37 20.32
C LYS A 7 2.82 14.98 19.22
N GLU A 8 3.68 14.02 19.51
CA GLU A 8 4.70 13.51 18.58
C GLU A 8 4.13 13.21 17.17
N ASN A 9 3.00 12.51 17.07
CA ASN A 9 2.34 12.18 15.80
C ASN A 9 1.63 13.34 15.08
N GLU A 10 1.66 14.52 15.65
CA GLU A 10 1.06 15.75 15.10
C GLU A 10 2.14 16.78 14.73
N ALA A 11 3.35 16.62 15.29
CA ALA A 11 4.49 17.46 15.01
C ALA A 11 5.02 17.27 13.58
N GLY A 12 5.76 18.24 13.07
CA GLY A 12 6.37 18.18 11.74
C GLY A 12 5.44 18.54 10.57
N GLN A 13 4.13 18.71 10.79
CA GLN A 13 3.20 19.16 9.76
C GLN A 13 2.96 20.66 9.83
N ARG A 14 2.43 21.23 8.75
CA ARG A 14 2.01 22.64 8.73
C ARG A 14 0.76 22.85 9.58
N PHE A 15 0.67 23.99 10.23
CA PHE A 15 -0.43 24.33 11.11
C PHE A 15 -1.79 24.33 10.40
N ASP A 16 -1.89 24.85 9.17
CA ASP A 16 -3.14 24.81 8.39
C ASP A 16 -3.60 23.38 8.08
N LYS A 17 -2.65 22.45 7.90
CA LYS A 17 -2.97 21.02 7.69
C LYS A 17 -3.49 20.36 8.96
N TYR A 18 -2.91 20.70 10.10
CA TYR A 18 -3.40 20.26 11.40
C TYR A 18 -4.83 20.78 11.68
N LEU A 19 -5.07 22.09 11.47
CA LEU A 19 -6.39 22.67 11.62
C LEU A 19 -7.45 21.99 10.74
N ALA A 20 -7.10 21.64 9.50
CA ALA A 20 -8.00 20.92 8.61
C ALA A 20 -8.32 19.49 9.08
N LYS A 21 -7.48 18.89 9.92
CA LYS A 21 -7.76 17.58 10.54
C LYS A 21 -8.64 17.73 11.80
N VAL A 22 -8.41 18.76 12.58
CA VAL A 22 -9.19 19.03 13.82
C VAL A 22 -10.57 19.56 13.50
N LEU A 23 -10.71 20.44 12.51
CA LEU A 23 -11.96 21.08 12.10
C LEU A 23 -12.31 20.66 10.65
N LYS A 24 -12.65 19.39 10.46
CA LYS A 24 -12.79 18.74 9.15
C LYS A 24 -13.89 19.34 8.27
N GLU A 25 -14.97 19.79 8.90
CA GLU A 25 -16.12 20.38 8.21
C GLU A 25 -15.94 21.88 7.94
N ALA A 26 -14.83 22.47 8.40
CA ALA A 26 -14.58 23.88 8.19
C ALA A 26 -13.90 24.12 6.83
N PRO A 27 -14.38 25.09 6.03
CA PRO A 27 -13.69 25.48 4.81
C PRO A 27 -12.34 26.12 5.11
N LYS A 28 -11.37 26.00 4.21
CA LYS A 28 -10.02 26.58 4.39
C LYS A 28 -10.05 28.09 4.70
N SER A 29 -10.97 28.82 4.08
CA SER A 29 -11.14 30.25 4.32
C SER A 29 -11.49 30.58 5.79
N PHE A 30 -12.17 29.66 6.48
CA PHE A 30 -12.48 29.80 7.90
C PHE A 30 -11.21 29.79 8.75
N PHE A 31 -10.28 28.88 8.52
CA PHE A 31 -9.02 28.80 9.28
C PHE A 31 -8.26 30.12 9.20
N TYR A 32 -8.01 30.62 7.97
CA TYR A 32 -7.27 31.85 7.77
C TYR A 32 -7.97 33.08 8.35
N LYS A 33 -9.32 33.11 8.33
CA LYS A 33 -10.12 34.15 9.00
C LYS A 33 -9.92 34.09 10.52
N MET A 34 -9.96 32.91 11.13
CA MET A 34 -9.78 32.73 12.56
C MET A 34 -8.36 33.03 13.03
N LEU A 35 -7.33 32.61 12.28
CA LEU A 35 -5.93 32.93 12.55
C LEU A 35 -5.70 34.45 12.49
N ARG A 36 -6.23 35.11 11.45
CA ARG A 36 -6.10 36.58 11.30
C ARG A 36 -6.74 37.35 12.46
N LYS A 37 -7.89 36.87 12.95
CA LYS A 37 -8.63 37.47 14.08
C LYS A 37 -8.08 37.07 15.45
N LYS A 38 -7.04 36.23 15.54
CA LYS A 38 -6.50 35.63 16.77
C LYS A 38 -7.53 34.75 17.52
N ASN A 39 -8.58 34.28 16.84
CA ASN A 39 -9.54 33.31 17.41
C ASN A 39 -8.97 31.89 17.42
N ILE A 40 -7.91 31.65 16.67
CA ILE A 40 -7.02 30.48 16.75
C ILE A 40 -5.61 31.00 16.89
N THR A 41 -4.87 30.51 17.89
CA THR A 41 -3.50 30.94 18.17
C THR A 41 -2.58 29.74 18.33
N LEU A 42 -1.29 29.93 18.01
CA LEU A 42 -0.22 28.99 18.26
C LEU A 42 0.70 29.57 19.33
N ASN A 43 0.91 28.84 20.44
CA ASN A 43 1.70 29.29 21.60
C ASN A 43 1.30 30.69 22.10
N GLY A 44 -0.02 30.97 22.13
CA GLY A 44 -0.56 32.25 22.52
C GLY A 44 -0.35 33.39 21.53
N LYS A 45 0.32 33.16 20.40
CA LYS A 45 0.65 34.18 19.38
C LYS A 45 -0.24 34.03 18.15
N LYS A 46 -0.35 35.12 17.39
CA LYS A 46 -0.99 35.11 16.08
C LYS A 46 -0.16 34.26 15.13
N ALA A 47 -0.83 33.40 14.34
CA ALA A 47 -0.21 32.54 13.37
C ALA A 47 -0.79 32.76 11.96
N THR A 48 -0.07 32.30 10.95
CA THR A 48 -0.42 32.42 9.52
C THR A 48 -0.99 31.12 8.94
N GLY A 49 -0.72 29.99 9.61
CA GLY A 49 -1.07 28.65 9.18
C GLY A 49 0.06 27.93 8.43
N ASN A 50 1.16 28.62 8.11
CA ASN A 50 2.31 28.04 7.44
C ASN A 50 3.37 27.48 8.40
N GLU A 51 3.21 27.77 9.69
CA GLU A 51 4.13 27.35 10.74
C GLU A 51 4.22 25.83 10.75
N LYS A 52 5.43 25.29 10.90
CA LYS A 52 5.67 23.88 11.15
C LYS A 52 5.51 23.63 12.64
N LEU A 53 4.55 22.78 12.99
CA LEU A 53 4.26 22.44 14.38
C LEU A 53 5.38 21.63 15.00
N LEU A 54 5.70 21.91 16.26
CA LEU A 54 6.63 21.17 17.09
C LEU A 54 5.86 20.44 18.19
N GLU A 55 6.41 19.36 18.69
CA GLU A 55 5.87 18.67 19.85
C GLU A 55 5.86 19.61 21.07
N GLY A 56 4.77 19.60 21.82
CA GLY A 56 4.54 20.50 22.95
C GLY A 56 3.95 21.87 22.56
N ASP A 57 3.87 22.21 21.27
CA ASP A 57 3.16 23.42 20.84
C ASP A 57 1.72 23.41 21.32
N THR A 58 1.22 24.58 21.72
CA THR A 58 -0.13 24.76 22.24
C THR A 58 -1.00 25.50 21.23
N VAL A 59 -2.10 24.87 20.83
CA VAL A 59 -3.12 25.48 19.95
C VAL A 59 -4.35 25.84 20.77
N LYS A 60 -4.69 27.13 20.83
CA LYS A 60 -5.89 27.61 21.52
C LYS A 60 -6.95 28.04 20.53
N PHE A 61 -8.19 27.56 20.77
CA PHE A 61 -9.37 27.88 19.99
C PHE A 61 -10.30 28.77 20.83
N PHE A 62 -10.38 30.05 20.51
CA PHE A 62 -11.33 31.01 21.09
C PHE A 62 -12.60 30.97 20.24
N LEU A 63 -13.23 29.81 20.19
CA LEU A 63 -14.51 29.52 19.53
C LEU A 63 -15.52 29.09 20.58
N SER A 64 -16.82 29.29 20.30
CA SER A 64 -17.87 28.66 21.12
C SER A 64 -17.78 27.12 20.95
N ASP A 65 -18.21 26.40 21.99
CA ASP A 65 -18.19 24.93 21.95
C ASP A 65 -19.08 24.42 20.81
N GLU A 66 -20.24 25.05 20.58
CA GLU A 66 -21.12 24.75 19.45
C GLU A 66 -20.41 24.91 18.08
N THR A 67 -19.67 26.03 17.90
CA THR A 67 -18.93 26.27 16.65
C THR A 67 -17.78 25.25 16.47
N PHE A 68 -17.08 24.93 17.56
CA PHE A 68 -16.00 23.95 17.52
C PHE A 68 -16.53 22.57 17.14
N GLU A 69 -17.58 22.08 17.82
CA GLU A 69 -18.17 20.77 17.58
C GLU A 69 -18.77 20.65 16.18
N LYS A 70 -19.48 21.71 15.73
CA LYS A 70 -19.99 21.78 14.35
C LYS A 70 -18.90 21.53 13.31
N PHE A 71 -17.74 22.16 13.48
CA PHE A 71 -16.64 22.03 12.51
C PHE A 71 -15.72 20.85 12.77
N ALA A 72 -15.60 20.37 13.99
CA ALA A 72 -14.87 19.14 14.29
C ALA A 72 -15.51 17.91 13.66
N GLY A 73 -16.85 17.92 13.55
CA GLY A 73 -17.63 16.81 13.01
C GLY A 73 -17.59 15.57 13.91
N ASN A 74 -18.59 14.72 13.77
CA ASN A 74 -18.58 13.43 14.44
C ASN A 74 -17.84 12.42 13.54
N THR A 75 -16.60 12.10 13.86
CA THR A 75 -15.79 11.22 13.01
C THR A 75 -15.74 9.84 13.60
N GLN A 76 -16.63 8.98 13.13
CA GLN A 76 -16.34 7.55 13.16
C GLN A 76 -15.23 7.28 12.14
N VAL A 77 -14.09 6.82 12.62
CA VAL A 77 -13.03 6.36 11.72
C VAL A 77 -13.36 4.93 11.31
N PRO A 78 -13.57 4.66 10.01
CA PRO A 78 -13.80 3.31 9.55
C PRO A 78 -12.64 2.41 9.97
N ARG A 79 -12.98 1.27 10.57
CA ARG A 79 -12.01 0.25 11.00
C ARG A 79 -12.58 -1.13 10.76
N ALA A 80 -11.72 -2.06 10.53
CA ALA A 80 -12.04 -3.45 10.38
C ALA A 80 -10.99 -4.32 11.07
N TYR A 81 -11.32 -5.57 11.34
CA TYR A 81 -10.43 -6.49 12.02
C TYR A 81 -10.25 -7.75 11.18
N CYS A 82 -9.02 -8.10 10.93
CA CYS A 82 -8.61 -9.38 10.39
C CYS A 82 -7.21 -9.73 10.91
N HIS A 83 -6.76 -10.94 10.64
CA HIS A 83 -5.35 -11.27 10.78
C HIS A 83 -4.58 -10.61 9.64
N LEU A 84 -3.54 -9.83 9.98
CA LEU A 84 -2.61 -9.24 9.01
C LEU A 84 -1.33 -10.08 8.98
N ASP A 85 -0.88 -10.45 7.80
CA ASP A 85 0.44 -11.04 7.58
C ASP A 85 1.49 -9.93 7.59
N VAL A 86 2.00 -9.62 8.79
CA VAL A 86 2.96 -8.53 9.03
C VAL A 86 4.37 -9.06 8.74
N VAL A 87 5.02 -8.48 7.73
CA VAL A 87 6.39 -8.82 7.33
C VAL A 87 7.42 -8.04 8.15
N TYR A 88 7.11 -6.79 8.45
CA TYR A 88 7.96 -5.92 9.27
C TYR A 88 7.12 -4.89 10.00
N GLU A 89 7.53 -4.55 11.20
CA GLU A 89 6.90 -3.50 11.98
C GLU A 89 7.92 -2.86 12.93
N ASP A 90 7.91 -1.53 12.95
CA ASP A 90 8.60 -0.74 13.98
C ASP A 90 7.65 0.32 14.58
N LYS A 91 8.19 1.33 15.26
CA LYS A 91 7.38 2.40 15.85
C LYS A 91 6.66 3.27 14.81
N ASP A 92 7.22 3.42 13.62
CA ASP A 92 6.80 4.39 12.62
C ASP A 92 6.14 3.77 11.39
N ILE A 93 6.54 2.55 10.99
CA ILE A 93 6.06 1.90 9.77
C ILE A 93 5.63 0.45 10.02
N ILE A 94 4.77 -0.03 9.13
CA ILE A 94 4.39 -1.44 9.06
C ILE A 94 4.37 -1.87 7.59
N ILE A 95 4.93 -3.03 7.30
CA ILE A 95 4.95 -3.66 5.97
C ILE A 95 4.16 -4.96 6.04
N ILE A 96 3.20 -5.10 5.15
CA ILE A 96 2.21 -6.17 5.21
C ILE A 96 2.20 -6.92 3.88
N ASN A 97 2.16 -8.24 3.93
CA ASN A 97 1.87 -9.08 2.79
C ASN A 97 0.36 -9.11 2.54
N LYS A 98 -0.13 -8.19 1.72
CA LYS A 98 -1.54 -8.06 1.40
C LYS A 98 -2.02 -9.27 0.59
N PRO A 99 -3.09 -9.97 0.97
CA PRO A 99 -3.66 -11.04 0.16
C PRO A 99 -4.32 -10.49 -1.12
N ALA A 100 -4.45 -11.34 -2.14
CA ALA A 100 -5.30 -11.05 -3.29
C ALA A 100 -6.77 -10.92 -2.85
N GLY A 101 -7.55 -10.07 -3.54
CA GLY A 101 -8.94 -9.79 -3.21
C GLY A 101 -9.16 -8.60 -2.26
N MET A 102 -8.16 -8.23 -1.45
CA MET A 102 -8.24 -7.10 -0.51
C MET A 102 -7.92 -5.77 -1.22
N LEU A 103 -8.69 -4.73 -0.92
CA LEU A 103 -8.40 -3.36 -1.35
C LEU A 103 -7.21 -2.78 -0.58
N SER A 104 -6.35 -2.02 -1.25
CA SER A 104 -5.27 -1.27 -0.57
C SER A 104 -5.80 -0.02 0.14
N GLN A 105 -6.79 0.65 -0.45
CA GLN A 105 -7.41 1.88 0.07
C GLN A 105 -8.94 1.81 -0.07
N PRO A 106 -9.69 2.58 0.71
CA PRO A 106 -11.14 2.64 0.63
C PRO A 106 -11.65 2.89 -0.80
N ALA A 107 -12.74 2.23 -1.15
CA ALA A 107 -13.48 2.40 -2.39
C ALA A 107 -14.97 2.50 -2.11
N ASP A 108 -15.75 2.92 -3.10
CA ASP A 108 -17.19 3.17 -2.95
C ASP A 108 -18.05 1.88 -2.87
N ASP A 109 -17.43 0.71 -2.79
CA ASP A 109 -18.13 -0.59 -2.72
C ASP A 109 -18.44 -1.08 -1.29
N GLY A 110 -18.12 -0.27 -0.29
CA GLY A 110 -18.40 -0.55 1.12
C GLY A 110 -17.55 -1.67 1.76
N GLN A 111 -16.59 -2.24 1.01
CA GLN A 111 -15.70 -3.27 1.57
C GLN A 111 -14.52 -2.62 2.29
N PRO A 112 -14.12 -3.17 3.45
CA PRO A 112 -12.95 -2.69 4.15
C PRO A 112 -11.69 -2.84 3.30
N SER A 113 -10.81 -1.85 3.39
CA SER A 113 -9.49 -1.86 2.77
C SER A 113 -8.40 -2.15 3.79
N LEU A 114 -7.17 -2.32 3.30
CA LEU A 114 -6.00 -2.50 4.16
C LEU A 114 -5.83 -1.34 5.16
N VAL A 115 -6.22 -0.11 4.79
CA VAL A 115 -6.17 1.05 5.70
C VAL A 115 -7.04 0.85 6.93
N GLU A 116 -8.28 0.37 6.75
CA GLU A 116 -9.19 0.09 7.87
C GLU A 116 -8.70 -1.09 8.72
N TYR A 117 -8.13 -2.12 8.09
CA TYR A 117 -7.54 -3.25 8.81
C TYR A 117 -6.30 -2.84 9.62
N VAL A 118 -5.40 -2.02 9.07
CA VAL A 118 -4.25 -1.47 9.81
C VAL A 118 -4.73 -0.61 10.97
N THR A 119 -5.73 0.23 10.75
CA THR A 119 -6.33 1.05 11.83
C THR A 119 -6.86 0.17 12.97
N GLY A 120 -7.64 -0.87 12.64
CA GLY A 120 -8.17 -1.82 13.63
C GLY A 120 -7.06 -2.60 14.35
N TYR A 121 -6.04 -3.01 13.63
CA TYR A 121 -4.87 -3.71 14.21
C TYR A 121 -4.15 -2.84 15.25
N LEU A 122 -3.84 -1.58 14.92
CA LEU A 122 -3.14 -0.67 15.83
C LEU A 122 -3.98 -0.28 17.05
N LEU A 123 -5.31 -0.11 16.88
CA LEU A 123 -6.24 0.09 17.99
C LEU A 123 -6.26 -1.11 18.92
N LYS A 124 -6.37 -2.34 18.39
CA LYS A 124 -6.38 -3.57 19.17
C LYS A 124 -5.07 -3.78 19.92
N LYS A 125 -3.93 -3.37 19.32
CA LYS A 125 -2.60 -3.46 19.92
C LYS A 125 -2.34 -2.38 20.98
N GLY A 126 -3.20 -1.35 21.05
CA GLY A 126 -3.04 -0.20 21.95
C GLY A 126 -1.99 0.82 21.50
N GLU A 127 -1.48 0.70 20.28
CA GLU A 127 -0.51 1.64 19.71
C GLU A 127 -1.19 2.88 19.09
N LEU A 128 -2.51 2.86 18.95
CA LEU A 128 -3.33 3.96 18.47
C LEU A 128 -4.56 4.08 19.37
N THR A 129 -5.03 5.31 19.58
CA THR A 129 -6.23 5.61 20.35
C THR A 129 -7.28 6.32 19.48
N GLU A 130 -8.57 6.25 19.88
CA GLU A 130 -9.65 6.99 19.19
C GLU A 130 -9.39 8.50 19.18
N GLU A 131 -8.74 9.04 20.23
CA GLU A 131 -8.39 10.46 20.29
C GLU A 131 -7.33 10.81 19.25
N GLN A 132 -6.30 9.98 19.09
CA GLN A 132 -5.26 10.18 18.07
C GLN A 132 -5.81 10.10 16.65
N LEU A 133 -6.85 9.27 16.40
CA LEU A 133 -7.50 9.17 15.11
C LEU A 133 -8.20 10.45 14.64
N LYS A 134 -8.44 11.41 15.54
CA LYS A 134 -9.01 12.72 15.18
C LYS A 134 -8.02 13.56 14.38
N THR A 135 -6.74 13.42 14.63
CA THR A 135 -5.67 14.25 14.06
C THR A 135 -4.67 13.50 13.19
N PHE A 136 -4.55 12.18 13.41
CA PHE A 136 -3.69 11.28 12.63
C PHE A 136 -4.46 10.04 12.19
N ARG A 137 -4.22 9.58 10.97
CA ARG A 137 -4.73 8.30 10.46
C ARG A 137 -3.61 7.53 9.80
N PRO A 138 -3.40 6.25 10.16
CA PRO A 138 -2.55 5.36 9.40
C PRO A 138 -2.95 5.34 7.93
N SER A 139 -1.98 5.24 7.04
CA SER A 139 -2.27 5.17 5.61
C SER A 139 -1.20 4.36 4.89
N VAL A 140 -1.61 3.72 3.79
CA VAL A 140 -0.68 3.03 2.90
C VAL A 140 0.04 4.03 2.00
N CYS A 141 1.33 3.79 1.76
CA CYS A 141 2.20 4.64 0.93
C CYS A 141 2.37 4.12 -0.49
N ASN A 142 2.08 2.83 -0.72
CA ASN A 142 1.94 2.25 -2.05
C ASN A 142 0.61 1.50 -2.17
N ARG A 143 0.19 1.25 -3.40
CA ARG A 143 -1.04 0.53 -3.68
C ARG A 143 -0.77 -0.64 -4.60
N LEU A 144 -1.39 -1.75 -4.30
CA LEU A 144 -1.55 -2.88 -5.20
C LEU A 144 -2.99 -2.91 -5.72
N ASP A 145 -3.19 -3.43 -6.91
CA ASP A 145 -4.53 -3.73 -7.41
C ASP A 145 -5.24 -4.68 -6.42
N ARG A 146 -6.57 -4.69 -6.39
CA ARG A 146 -7.35 -5.55 -5.49
C ARG A 146 -6.84 -6.99 -5.51
N ASN A 147 -6.65 -7.55 -6.69
CA ASN A 147 -6.28 -8.95 -6.89
C ASN A 147 -4.76 -9.20 -7.01
N THR A 148 -3.94 -8.18 -6.85
CA THR A 148 -2.49 -8.32 -6.72
C THR A 148 -2.14 -8.49 -5.25
N SER A 149 -1.37 -9.52 -4.92
CA SER A 149 -0.88 -9.79 -3.56
C SER A 149 0.53 -9.22 -3.35
N GLY A 150 0.98 -9.20 -2.10
CA GLY A 150 2.35 -8.85 -1.73
C GLY A 150 2.50 -7.58 -0.92
N LEU A 151 3.71 -7.03 -0.91
CA LEU A 151 4.15 -5.99 0.01
C LEU A 151 3.42 -4.65 -0.17
N VAL A 152 2.80 -4.21 0.91
CA VAL A 152 2.24 -2.87 1.06
C VAL A 152 2.81 -2.23 2.32
N CYS A 153 3.37 -1.02 2.16
CA CYS A 153 3.93 -0.23 3.24
C CYS A 153 2.90 0.77 3.75
N ALA A 154 2.75 0.87 5.06
CA ALA A 154 1.89 1.85 5.71
C ALA A 154 2.64 2.59 6.82
N GLY A 155 2.34 3.88 6.98
CA GLY A 155 2.83 4.68 8.10
C GLY A 155 1.92 4.55 9.31
N LYS A 156 2.51 4.21 10.45
CA LYS A 156 1.88 4.17 11.78
C LYS A 156 1.96 5.51 12.48
N SER A 157 2.91 6.36 12.07
CA SER A 157 3.13 7.72 12.54
C SER A 157 3.20 8.71 11.37
N LEU A 158 3.14 10.01 11.68
CA LEU A 158 3.36 11.05 10.67
C LEU A 158 4.78 10.99 10.11
N ALA A 159 5.77 10.71 10.94
CA ALA A 159 7.17 10.53 10.54
C ALA A 159 7.31 9.36 9.56
N GLY A 160 6.70 8.21 9.87
CA GLY A 160 6.67 7.04 9.00
C GLY A 160 5.99 7.31 7.66
N LEU A 161 4.85 8.04 7.66
CA LEU A 161 4.18 8.44 6.43
C LEU A 161 5.05 9.38 5.57
N GLN A 162 5.75 10.34 6.19
CA GLN A 162 6.63 11.27 5.48
C GLN A 162 7.85 10.54 4.91
N PHE A 163 8.49 9.68 5.68
CA PHE A 163 9.62 8.86 5.23
C PHE A 163 9.22 7.98 4.03
N LEU A 164 8.20 7.15 4.19
CA LEU A 164 7.75 6.27 3.11
C LEU A 164 7.30 7.06 1.89
N SER A 165 6.51 8.13 2.07
CA SER A 165 6.07 8.96 0.94
C SER A 165 7.24 9.59 0.20
N GLY A 166 8.31 9.98 0.90
CA GLY A 166 9.54 10.51 0.31
C GLY A 166 10.19 9.49 -0.61
N ILE A 167 10.52 8.29 -0.09
CA ILE A 167 11.22 7.25 -0.84
C ILE A 167 10.38 6.65 -1.99
N PHE A 168 9.04 6.68 -1.89
CA PHE A 168 8.15 6.31 -3.01
C PHE A 168 8.08 7.41 -4.06
N HIS A 169 8.13 8.69 -3.66
CA HIS A 169 8.05 9.84 -4.56
C HIS A 169 9.32 10.01 -5.39
N ASP A 170 10.48 9.95 -4.76
CA ASP A 170 11.80 10.08 -5.42
C ASP A 170 12.25 8.78 -6.10
N ARG A 171 11.49 7.70 -5.92
CA ARG A 171 11.76 6.36 -6.49
C ARG A 171 13.09 5.77 -6.03
N SER A 172 13.52 6.10 -4.85
CA SER A 172 14.77 5.60 -4.27
C SER A 172 14.65 4.19 -3.69
N LEU A 173 13.45 3.57 -3.76
CA LEU A 173 13.23 2.19 -3.39
C LEU A 173 12.99 1.32 -4.65
N HIS A 174 13.41 0.06 -4.58
CA HIS A 174 13.20 -0.91 -5.64
C HIS A 174 12.05 -1.86 -5.30
N LYS A 175 11.20 -2.14 -6.29
CA LYS A 175 10.00 -2.97 -6.15
C LYS A 175 10.05 -4.09 -7.15
N TYR A 176 10.05 -5.32 -6.64
CA TYR A 176 10.10 -6.51 -7.48
C TYR A 176 8.85 -7.34 -7.32
N TYR A 177 8.38 -7.83 -8.45
CA TYR A 177 7.18 -8.65 -8.53
C TYR A 177 7.52 -9.98 -9.17
N LEU A 178 6.80 -11.03 -8.78
CA LEU A 178 6.73 -12.28 -9.51
C LEU A 178 5.44 -12.31 -10.32
N CYS A 179 5.53 -12.77 -11.55
CA CYS A 179 4.33 -13.04 -12.34
C CYS A 179 4.57 -14.21 -13.31
N LEU A 180 3.48 -14.89 -13.67
CA LEU A 180 3.46 -15.86 -14.74
C LEU A 180 2.85 -15.24 -15.99
N VAL A 181 3.54 -15.33 -17.11
CA VAL A 181 3.09 -14.79 -18.41
C VAL A 181 2.93 -15.88 -19.44
N LYS A 182 2.09 -15.65 -20.43
CA LYS A 182 1.90 -16.51 -21.59
C LYS A 182 3.14 -16.51 -22.48
N GLY A 183 3.54 -17.69 -22.95
CA GLY A 183 4.60 -17.87 -23.94
C GLY A 183 6.01 -17.86 -23.36
N ARG A 184 6.99 -17.92 -24.25
CA ARG A 184 8.40 -18.00 -23.91
C ARG A 184 9.08 -16.64 -24.00
N LEU A 185 9.74 -16.25 -22.93
CA LEU A 185 10.69 -15.14 -22.87
C LEU A 185 12.05 -15.69 -22.44
N GLU A 186 13.09 -15.39 -23.20
CA GLU A 186 14.45 -15.96 -22.98
C GLU A 186 15.40 -14.93 -22.35
N LYS A 187 15.15 -13.65 -22.59
CA LYS A 187 16.04 -12.56 -22.16
C LYS A 187 15.29 -11.56 -21.31
N GLY A 188 16.00 -10.98 -20.36
CA GLY A 188 15.52 -9.83 -19.61
C GLY A 188 15.63 -8.56 -20.44
N GLU A 189 14.69 -7.65 -20.25
CA GLU A 189 14.66 -6.37 -20.93
C GLU A 189 14.12 -5.27 -20.03
N HIS A 190 14.49 -4.03 -20.36
CA HIS A 190 13.87 -2.82 -19.86
C HIS A 190 12.97 -2.23 -20.94
N ILE A 191 11.67 -2.41 -20.78
CA ILE A 191 10.68 -1.88 -21.73
C ILE A 191 10.20 -0.50 -21.29
N LYS A 192 10.09 0.40 -22.26
CA LYS A 192 9.62 1.78 -22.08
C LYS A 192 8.40 2.04 -22.95
N GLY A 193 7.54 2.91 -22.49
CA GLY A 193 6.34 3.28 -23.23
C GLY A 193 5.58 4.41 -22.56
N TYR A 194 4.38 4.63 -23.04
CA TYR A 194 3.45 5.64 -22.54
C TYR A 194 2.12 5.00 -22.21
N LEU A 195 1.59 5.33 -21.04
CA LEU A 195 0.36 4.76 -20.52
C LEU A 195 -0.69 5.85 -20.32
N HIS A 196 -1.87 5.63 -20.87
CA HIS A 196 -3.05 6.46 -20.63
C HIS A 196 -4.12 5.66 -19.90
N LYS A 197 -4.75 6.27 -18.89
CA LYS A 197 -5.82 5.67 -18.11
C LYS A 197 -7.17 6.25 -18.52
N ASN A 198 -8.05 5.42 -19.09
CA ASN A 198 -9.45 5.76 -19.29
C ASN A 198 -10.18 5.73 -17.93
N LYS A 199 -10.59 6.91 -17.44
CA LYS A 199 -11.24 7.06 -16.13
C LYS A 199 -12.60 6.37 -16.05
N LYS A 200 -13.36 6.29 -17.17
CA LYS A 200 -14.69 5.68 -17.19
C LYS A 200 -14.65 4.15 -17.09
N THR A 201 -13.74 3.52 -17.84
CA THR A 201 -13.62 2.05 -17.88
C THR A 201 -12.58 1.52 -16.91
N ASN A 202 -11.80 2.39 -16.28
CA ASN A 202 -10.63 2.03 -15.45
C ASN A 202 -9.65 1.08 -16.19
N LYS A 203 -9.61 1.14 -17.54
CA LYS A 203 -8.62 0.44 -18.37
C LYS A 203 -7.47 1.38 -18.70
N VAL A 204 -6.31 0.81 -18.92
CA VAL A 204 -5.15 1.55 -19.43
C VAL A 204 -4.78 1.04 -20.83
N THR A 205 -4.25 1.94 -21.64
CA THR A 205 -3.68 1.65 -22.96
C THR A 205 -2.21 2.01 -22.92
N VAL A 206 -1.40 1.16 -23.53
CA VAL A 206 0.05 1.36 -23.64
C VAL A 206 0.40 1.59 -25.11
N SER A 207 1.34 2.50 -25.37
CA SER A 207 1.90 2.80 -26.70
C SER A 207 3.40 3.06 -26.56
N GLU A 208 4.17 2.74 -27.60
CA GLU A 208 5.60 3.10 -27.69
C GLU A 208 5.79 4.62 -27.88
N LYS A 209 4.84 5.26 -28.54
CA LYS A 209 4.87 6.72 -28.79
C LYS A 209 3.96 7.46 -27.84
N GLN A 210 4.41 8.63 -27.42
CA GLN A 210 3.61 9.54 -26.60
C GLN A 210 2.34 9.99 -27.34
N PHE A 211 1.25 10.06 -26.63
CA PHE A 211 -0.04 10.55 -27.10
C PHE A 211 -0.72 11.36 -25.99
N GLU A 212 -1.83 12.02 -26.32
CA GLU A 212 -2.52 12.94 -25.41
C GLU A 212 -2.84 12.30 -24.06
N ASP A 213 -2.54 13.01 -22.97
CA ASP A 213 -2.73 12.61 -21.56
C ASP A 213 -2.00 11.30 -21.17
N SER A 214 -1.07 10.81 -21.99
CA SER A 214 -0.26 9.65 -21.63
C SER A 214 0.93 10.01 -20.73
N LEU A 215 1.29 9.09 -19.84
CA LEU A 215 2.39 9.24 -18.91
C LEU A 215 3.47 8.21 -19.22
N PRO A 216 4.77 8.57 -19.14
CA PRO A 216 5.85 7.65 -19.38
C PRO A 216 5.84 6.52 -18.34
N ILE A 217 6.11 5.32 -18.80
CA ILE A 217 6.26 4.11 -18.00
C ILE A 217 7.56 3.39 -18.36
N GLU A 218 8.14 2.75 -17.34
CA GLU A 218 9.32 1.90 -17.48
C GLU A 218 9.18 0.69 -16.56
N THR A 219 9.46 -0.50 -17.14
CA THR A 219 9.34 -1.80 -16.46
C THR A 219 10.53 -2.65 -16.86
N GLY A 220 11.33 -3.09 -15.90
CA GLY A 220 12.34 -4.11 -16.11
C GLY A 220 11.74 -5.49 -15.89
N TYR A 221 12.17 -6.50 -16.65
CA TYR A 221 11.84 -7.88 -16.34
C TYR A 221 13.00 -8.83 -16.63
N ARG A 222 13.05 -9.92 -15.89
CA ARG A 222 14.03 -10.99 -16.01
C ARG A 222 13.31 -12.34 -15.96
N PRO A 223 13.43 -13.19 -17.00
CA PRO A 223 12.94 -14.55 -16.94
C PRO A 223 13.70 -15.36 -15.89
N LEU A 224 12.95 -16.07 -15.04
CA LEU A 224 13.50 -17.00 -14.06
C LEU A 224 13.43 -18.45 -14.55
N GLY A 225 12.42 -18.77 -15.33
CA GLY A 225 12.24 -20.10 -15.94
C GLY A 225 11.08 -20.10 -16.93
N SER A 226 11.14 -21.00 -17.91
CA SER A 226 10.10 -21.15 -18.93
C SER A 226 9.99 -22.59 -19.39
N ASN A 227 8.77 -23.07 -19.59
CA ASN A 227 8.50 -24.35 -20.26
C ASN A 227 8.00 -24.18 -21.72
N GLY A 228 8.10 -22.96 -22.27
CA GLY A 228 7.62 -22.61 -23.60
C GLY A 228 6.15 -22.19 -23.66
N ARG A 229 5.31 -22.67 -22.75
CA ARG A 229 3.89 -22.30 -22.62
C ARG A 229 3.68 -21.11 -21.69
N VAL A 230 4.41 -21.11 -20.59
CA VAL A 230 4.47 -20.03 -19.61
C VAL A 230 5.91 -19.68 -19.28
N THR A 231 6.11 -18.45 -18.87
CA THR A 231 7.38 -17.97 -18.30
C THR A 231 7.14 -17.36 -16.94
N LEU A 232 7.93 -17.78 -15.95
CA LEU A 232 8.04 -17.09 -14.66
C LEU A 232 8.97 -15.90 -14.82
N LEU A 233 8.49 -14.71 -14.48
CA LEU A 233 9.24 -13.47 -14.52
C LEU A 233 9.45 -12.88 -13.12
N GLU A 234 10.64 -12.37 -12.88
CA GLU A 234 10.87 -11.30 -11.94
C GLU A 234 10.71 -9.97 -12.68
N VAL A 235 9.92 -9.06 -12.13
CA VAL A 235 9.61 -7.76 -12.74
C VAL A 235 10.01 -6.64 -11.79
N GLU A 236 10.88 -5.74 -12.23
CA GLU A 236 11.21 -4.50 -11.53
C GLU A 236 10.25 -3.39 -11.96
N LEU A 237 9.50 -2.84 -11.02
CA LEU A 237 8.56 -1.75 -11.27
C LEU A 237 9.25 -0.39 -11.05
N ILE A 238 9.86 0.17 -12.09
CA ILE A 238 10.59 1.44 -12.04
C ILE A 238 9.63 2.62 -11.89
N THR A 239 8.61 2.68 -12.73
CA THR A 239 7.48 3.61 -12.56
C THR A 239 6.28 2.85 -11.99
N GLY A 240 5.37 3.52 -11.27
CA GLY A 240 4.25 2.87 -10.56
C GLY A 240 2.88 3.37 -11.01
N ARG A 241 2.50 3.16 -12.29
CA ARG A 241 1.17 3.56 -12.79
C ARG A 241 0.16 2.45 -12.63
N THR A 242 -1.12 2.82 -12.59
CA THR A 242 -2.24 1.86 -12.47
C THR A 242 -2.12 0.76 -13.52
N HIS A 243 -2.22 -0.50 -13.10
CA HIS A 243 -2.14 -1.71 -13.93
C HIS A 243 -0.89 -1.80 -14.83
N GLN A 244 0.20 -1.06 -14.52
CA GLN A 244 1.33 -0.91 -15.42
C GLN A 244 1.92 -2.25 -15.87
N ILE A 245 2.35 -3.12 -14.96
CA ILE A 245 2.95 -4.42 -15.28
C ILE A 245 2.02 -5.23 -16.19
N ARG A 246 0.75 -5.29 -15.82
CA ARG A 246 -0.29 -6.06 -16.52
C ARG A 246 -0.48 -5.62 -17.97
N ALA A 247 -0.62 -4.31 -18.17
CA ALA A 247 -0.83 -3.73 -19.50
C ALA A 247 0.45 -3.70 -20.33
N HIS A 248 1.61 -3.44 -19.69
CA HIS A 248 2.89 -3.34 -20.40
C HIS A 248 3.35 -4.70 -20.94
N LEU A 249 3.31 -5.75 -20.10
CA LEU A 249 3.63 -7.11 -20.55
C LEU A 249 2.58 -7.62 -21.57
N GLY A 250 1.31 -7.27 -21.38
CA GLY A 250 0.27 -7.58 -22.37
C GLY A 250 0.51 -6.91 -23.73
N SER A 251 1.03 -5.67 -23.75
CA SER A 251 1.29 -4.94 -25.00
C SER A 251 2.44 -5.51 -25.85
N ILE A 252 3.37 -6.23 -25.22
CA ILE A 252 4.46 -6.92 -25.90
C ILE A 252 4.13 -8.39 -26.22
N GLY A 253 2.86 -8.81 -26.10
CA GLY A 253 2.39 -10.16 -26.44
C GLY A 253 2.54 -11.21 -25.35
N HIS A 254 2.95 -10.84 -24.14
CA HIS A 254 3.14 -11.72 -22.99
C HIS A 254 2.20 -11.36 -21.82
N PRO A 255 0.87 -11.52 -22.01
CA PRO A 255 -0.10 -11.17 -20.97
C PRO A 255 0.03 -12.08 -19.75
N LEU A 256 -0.30 -11.55 -18.57
CA LEU A 256 -0.26 -12.27 -17.32
C LEU A 256 -1.32 -13.38 -17.29
N LEU A 257 -0.91 -14.52 -16.76
CA LEU A 257 -1.82 -15.63 -16.47
C LEU A 257 -2.89 -15.20 -15.46
N GLY A 258 -4.15 -15.49 -15.80
CA GLY A 258 -5.30 -15.18 -14.97
C GLY A 258 -5.80 -13.72 -15.08
N ASP A 259 -5.15 -12.86 -15.85
CA ASP A 259 -5.60 -11.48 -16.01
C ASP A 259 -6.86 -11.41 -16.89
N ALA A 260 -8.00 -11.09 -16.27
CA ALA A 260 -9.28 -10.96 -16.99
C ALA A 260 -9.37 -9.67 -17.85
N LYS A 261 -8.48 -8.69 -17.62
CA LYS A 261 -8.58 -7.35 -18.24
C LYS A 261 -7.62 -7.16 -19.40
N TYR A 262 -6.40 -7.66 -19.27
CA TYR A 262 -5.30 -7.54 -20.24
C TYR A 262 -4.79 -8.91 -20.69
N GLY A 263 -5.33 -10.00 -20.12
CA GLY A 263 -4.93 -11.37 -20.41
C GLY A 263 -5.56 -11.97 -21.66
N ASP A 264 -5.12 -13.16 -21.97
CA ASP A 264 -5.66 -14.00 -23.04
C ASP A 264 -6.76 -14.92 -22.46
N ARG A 265 -7.97 -14.86 -22.99
CA ARG A 265 -9.14 -15.60 -22.47
C ARG A 265 -8.98 -17.12 -22.60
N ASP A 266 -8.51 -17.58 -23.76
CA ASP A 266 -8.42 -19.02 -24.01
C ASP A 266 -7.27 -19.64 -23.22
N PHE A 267 -6.18 -18.91 -23.12
CA PHE A 267 -5.06 -19.26 -22.24
C PHE A 267 -5.50 -19.35 -20.80
N ASN A 268 -6.21 -18.35 -20.27
CA ASN A 268 -6.66 -18.31 -18.89
C ASN A 268 -7.68 -19.43 -18.57
N ARG A 269 -8.53 -19.82 -19.54
CA ARG A 269 -9.52 -20.88 -19.38
C ARG A 269 -8.89 -22.20 -18.95
N ALA A 270 -7.71 -22.53 -19.47
CA ALA A 270 -7.00 -23.75 -19.12
C ALA A 270 -6.64 -23.86 -17.64
N TYR A 271 -6.51 -22.72 -16.94
CA TYR A 271 -6.10 -22.65 -15.53
C TYR A 271 -7.25 -22.45 -14.56
N THR A 272 -8.49 -22.29 -15.05
CA THR A 272 -9.66 -22.14 -14.16
C THR A 272 -9.90 -23.36 -13.29
N LYS A 273 -9.59 -24.55 -13.79
CA LYS A 273 -9.68 -25.83 -13.03
C LYS A 273 -8.74 -25.87 -11.83
N PHE A 274 -7.63 -25.12 -11.86
CA PHE A 274 -6.66 -25.00 -10.76
C PHE A 274 -6.99 -23.84 -9.80
N GLY A 275 -8.13 -23.16 -9.99
CA GLY A 275 -8.56 -22.06 -9.12
C GLY A 275 -8.04 -20.69 -9.51
N VAL A 276 -7.33 -20.55 -10.64
CA VAL A 276 -6.86 -19.24 -11.12
C VAL A 276 -8.05 -18.42 -11.62
N ARG A 277 -8.37 -17.34 -10.92
CA ARG A 277 -9.48 -16.41 -11.21
C ARG A 277 -9.02 -15.00 -11.53
N ASN A 278 -7.80 -14.65 -11.12
CA ASN A 278 -7.22 -13.32 -11.24
C ASN A 278 -5.75 -13.43 -11.64
N GLN A 279 -5.16 -12.30 -12.04
CA GLN A 279 -3.75 -12.23 -12.43
C GLN A 279 -2.81 -12.81 -11.35
N LEU A 280 -1.95 -13.73 -11.74
CA LEU A 280 -0.86 -14.22 -10.91
C LEU A 280 0.27 -13.18 -10.94
N LEU A 281 0.13 -12.20 -10.06
CA LEU A 281 1.07 -11.08 -9.86
C LEU A 281 1.23 -10.86 -8.35
N HIS A 282 2.47 -10.89 -7.89
CA HIS A 282 2.80 -10.81 -6.48
C HIS A 282 3.98 -9.86 -6.24
N ALA A 283 3.79 -8.80 -5.46
CA ALA A 283 4.83 -7.87 -5.03
C ALA A 283 5.67 -8.55 -3.94
N TYR A 284 6.69 -9.31 -4.33
CA TYR A 284 7.36 -10.23 -3.42
C TYR A 284 8.57 -9.62 -2.69
N LYS A 285 9.22 -8.61 -3.29
CA LYS A 285 10.43 -8.01 -2.71
C LYS A 285 10.41 -6.49 -2.79
N LEU A 286 10.85 -5.87 -1.72
CA LEU A 286 11.05 -4.43 -1.60
C LEU A 286 12.45 -4.17 -1.03
N GLU A 287 13.22 -3.32 -1.68
CA GLU A 287 14.55 -2.91 -1.22
C GLU A 287 14.55 -1.41 -0.94
N ILE A 288 15.03 -1.01 0.24
CA ILE A 288 15.20 0.39 0.64
C ILE A 288 16.70 0.67 0.77
N PRO A 289 17.37 1.15 -0.30
CA PRO A 289 18.81 1.36 -0.31
C PRO A 289 19.30 2.30 0.79
N GLN A 290 18.50 3.32 1.17
CA GLN A 290 18.86 4.28 2.21
C GLN A 290 19.08 3.63 3.58
N THR A 291 18.38 2.54 3.87
CA THR A 291 18.51 1.80 5.15
C THR A 291 19.24 0.47 4.99
N GLY A 292 19.53 0.06 3.77
CA GLY A 292 20.07 -1.26 3.44
C GLY A 292 19.12 -2.43 3.71
N GLN A 293 17.83 -2.13 3.93
CA GLN A 293 16.83 -3.14 4.28
C GLN A 293 16.18 -3.75 3.04
N THR A 294 15.97 -5.06 3.09
CA THR A 294 15.21 -5.84 2.10
C THR A 294 14.08 -6.58 2.80
N PHE A 295 12.88 -6.47 2.24
CA PHE A 295 11.69 -7.14 2.76
C PHE A 295 11.16 -8.13 1.71
N LEU A 296 10.81 -9.32 2.17
CA LEU A 296 10.31 -10.41 1.33
C LEU A 296 8.92 -10.84 1.79
N ALA A 297 7.98 -10.95 0.88
CA ALA A 297 6.65 -11.49 1.14
C ALA A 297 6.58 -12.96 0.71
N LYS A 298 5.98 -13.78 1.55
CA LYS A 298 5.69 -15.18 1.22
C LYS A 298 4.74 -15.25 0.02
N VAL A 299 5.13 -16.03 -0.98
CA VAL A 299 4.34 -16.21 -2.21
C VAL A 299 3.05 -17.00 -1.90
N PRO A 300 1.90 -16.59 -2.45
CA PRO A 300 0.64 -17.29 -2.23
C PRO A 300 0.67 -18.75 -2.69
N GLN A 301 0.01 -19.65 -1.94
CA GLN A 301 -0.01 -21.08 -2.24
C GLN A 301 -0.53 -21.40 -3.64
N LEU A 302 -1.56 -20.68 -4.12
CA LEU A 302 -2.05 -20.84 -5.48
C LEU A 302 -0.97 -20.59 -6.53
N PHE A 303 -0.14 -19.56 -6.32
CA PHE A 303 0.97 -19.26 -7.24
C PHE A 303 1.98 -20.42 -7.26
N VAL A 304 2.37 -20.91 -6.09
CA VAL A 304 3.29 -22.06 -5.96
C VAL A 304 2.69 -23.32 -6.60
N SER A 305 1.39 -23.58 -6.40
CA SER A 305 0.73 -24.73 -7.03
C SER A 305 0.75 -24.68 -8.56
N ILE A 306 0.66 -23.48 -9.16
CA ILE A 306 0.76 -23.33 -10.60
C ILE A 306 2.22 -23.49 -11.09
N LEU A 307 3.21 -23.04 -10.30
CA LEU A 307 4.61 -23.31 -10.63
C LEU A 307 4.90 -24.83 -10.67
N ASN A 308 4.36 -25.58 -9.72
CA ASN A 308 4.51 -27.03 -9.68
C ASN A 308 3.80 -27.70 -10.87
N GLU A 309 2.56 -27.30 -11.19
CA GLU A 309 1.82 -27.81 -12.36
C GLU A 309 2.54 -27.55 -13.69
N GLU A 310 3.24 -26.43 -13.79
CA GLU A 310 4.00 -26.06 -15.00
C GLU A 310 5.47 -26.50 -14.95
N HIS A 311 5.89 -27.24 -13.92
CA HIS A 311 7.28 -27.73 -13.69
C HIS A 311 8.30 -26.58 -13.69
N LEU A 312 7.98 -25.47 -13.04
CA LEU A 312 8.82 -24.29 -12.89
C LEU A 312 9.30 -24.04 -11.45
N GLU A 313 9.04 -24.97 -10.54
CA GLU A 313 9.40 -24.87 -9.12
C GLU A 313 10.92 -24.74 -8.91
N GLY A 314 11.74 -25.49 -9.64
CA GLY A 314 13.21 -25.41 -9.58
C GLY A 314 13.71 -24.02 -9.90
N SER A 315 13.18 -23.42 -10.97
CA SER A 315 13.50 -22.04 -11.39
C SER A 315 13.18 -21.00 -10.32
N TYR A 316 12.13 -21.23 -9.54
CA TYR A 316 11.72 -20.35 -8.45
C TYR A 316 12.72 -20.43 -7.27
N TYR A 317 13.06 -21.64 -6.82
CA TYR A 317 13.94 -21.82 -5.66
C TYR A 317 15.39 -21.48 -5.94
N GLU A 318 15.89 -21.80 -7.12
CA GLU A 318 17.30 -21.55 -7.50
C GLU A 318 17.62 -20.09 -7.75
N ASN A 319 16.64 -19.30 -8.24
CA ASN A 319 16.90 -17.94 -8.72
C ASN A 319 16.49 -16.84 -7.73
N LEU A 320 15.76 -17.16 -6.67
CA LEU A 320 15.19 -16.16 -5.75
C LEU A 320 15.86 -16.19 -4.38
N GLU A 321 17.00 -16.73 -4.10
CA GLU A 321 17.65 -16.72 -2.76
C GLU A 321 16.62 -16.57 -1.58
N ILE A 322 15.45 -17.16 -1.77
CA ILE A 322 14.45 -17.17 -0.72
C ILE A 322 14.95 -18.22 0.26
N SER A 323 15.65 -17.74 1.27
CA SER A 323 15.81 -18.48 2.51
C SER A 323 14.41 -18.93 2.91
N VAL A 324 14.09 -20.18 2.64
CA VAL A 324 12.99 -20.84 3.32
C VAL A 324 13.41 -20.77 4.78
N GLY A 325 12.92 -19.77 5.48
CA GLY A 325 12.99 -19.75 6.93
C GLY A 325 12.27 -21.02 7.35
N VAL A 326 13.03 -22.06 7.61
CA VAL A 326 12.58 -23.22 8.39
C VAL A 326 12.16 -22.60 9.70
N CYS A 327 10.84 -22.43 9.89
CA CYS A 327 10.30 -22.33 11.23
C CYS A 327 10.74 -23.63 11.91
N GLN A 328 11.79 -23.55 12.70
CA GLN A 328 12.03 -24.53 13.73
C GLN A 328 10.84 -24.37 14.68
N ASP A 329 9.93 -25.34 14.59
CA ASP A 329 8.95 -25.60 15.64
C ASP A 329 9.74 -26.01 16.89
N ASP A 330 10.17 -25.04 17.68
CA ASP A 330 10.54 -25.25 19.07
C ASP A 330 9.26 -25.39 19.88
N HIS A 331 8.72 -26.60 19.89
CA HIS A 331 7.90 -27.08 20.97
C HIS A 331 8.73 -28.00 21.85
N PRO A 332 9.00 -27.65 23.11
CA PRO A 332 9.08 -28.62 24.16
C PRO A 332 7.74 -28.69 24.86
N GLY A 333 7.31 -29.92 24.94
CA GLY A 333 6.05 -30.36 25.46
C GLY A 333 5.75 -30.00 26.91
N SER A 334 4.61 -30.36 27.18
CA SER A 334 4.00 -30.90 28.40
C SER A 334 2.73 -30.16 28.82
N GLY A 335 1.70 -30.90 28.85
CA GLY A 335 1.03 -31.15 30.12
C GLY A 335 -0.37 -30.58 30.24
N ASP A 336 -1.31 -31.48 29.98
CA ASP A 336 -2.47 -31.69 30.84
C ASP A 336 -3.71 -30.80 30.88
N ARG A 337 -4.77 -31.46 30.51
CA ARG A 337 -6.08 -31.65 31.20
C ARG A 337 -7.21 -30.64 30.99
N ASN A 338 -8.25 -31.24 30.40
CA ASN A 338 -9.66 -31.26 30.84
C ASN A 338 -10.33 -29.98 31.35
N CYS A 339 -11.40 -29.66 30.65
CA CYS A 339 -12.78 -29.43 31.17
C CYS A 339 -13.63 -29.11 29.93
N GLY A 340 -14.65 -29.83 29.53
CA GLY A 340 -15.71 -30.48 30.30
C GLY A 340 -16.84 -29.53 30.59
N GLN A 341 -17.86 -29.62 29.80
CA GLN A 341 -19.23 -29.11 29.79
C GLN A 341 -19.47 -27.87 28.98
#